data_74677bc546313113e5e56bbc428964d6
#
_entry.id   74677bc546313113e5e56bbc428964d6
#
_cell.length_a   1.000
_cell.length_b   1.000
_cell.length_c   1.000
_cell.angle_alpha   90.00
_cell.angle_beta   90.00
_cell.angle_gamma   90.00
#
_symmetry.space_group_name_H-M   'P 1'
#
loop_
_entity.id
_entity.type
_entity.pdbx_description
1 polymer ?
#
loop_
_entity_poly.entity_id
_entity_poly.type
_entity_poly.pdbx_seq_one_letter_code
_entity_poly.pdbx_strand_id
1 'polypeptide(L)'
;MKDKKPFDFWLFITVLILLSLGLVMVFSASAPTSQKDYHGDTYFIIRKQLKFALAGIVAMLLAANYDYRKYGKKTVLALMGASIIMLVAVLIPGVSHEVNGSRRWIDIGPVPFQPSELAKLALILFLSFYLSKRKKPLNSLFGDLMPYLFIIGLISLLLLMETHLSATIIMISLSLIILFVAGAKIRHFLLLAAPVCAVLVAVISFTDYMTSRINSYLNPWSDLKGYGWQTVQSLYAIGSGGVFGRGLGQSMQKFLYIPEAQNDYIFAILAEEMGYIGVIAVLLLFMIFIWRGIKIAVHAPDTFSSLVATGITSLIAVQSLFNIAVVTNSVPPTGVSLPFFSSGGTALILFLVEVGILLNISRYSNYERI
;
A
#
# COMPACT_ATOMS: atom_id res chain seq x y z
N MET A 1 31.66 -10.36 -13.38
CA MET A 1 30.74 -9.88 -12.32
C MET A 1 30.86 -8.37 -12.30
N LYS A 2 29.79 -7.59 -12.62
CA LYS A 2 29.84 -6.15 -12.41
C LYS A 2 29.97 -5.92 -10.90
N ASP A 3 30.95 -5.11 -10.50
CA ASP A 3 31.17 -4.77 -9.10
C ASP A 3 29.90 -4.20 -8.49
N LYS A 4 29.54 -4.72 -7.31
CA LYS A 4 28.38 -4.21 -6.56
C LYS A 4 28.68 -2.79 -6.11
N LYS A 5 28.01 -1.82 -6.74
CA LYS A 5 28.05 -0.43 -6.28
C LYS A 5 27.30 -0.28 -4.93
N PRO A 6 27.53 0.75 -4.14
CA PRO A 6 26.69 1.07 -3.00
C PRO A 6 25.24 1.27 -3.45
N PHE A 7 24.26 0.99 -2.61
CA PHE A 7 22.85 1.25 -2.93
C PHE A 7 22.54 2.76 -2.94
N ASP A 8 21.36 3.13 -3.40
CA ASP A 8 20.90 4.51 -3.43
C ASP A 8 20.71 5.06 -2.01
N PHE A 9 21.65 5.90 -1.59
CA PHE A 9 21.68 6.47 -0.24
C PHE A 9 20.50 7.42 0.02
N TRP A 10 20.13 8.23 -0.96
CA TRP A 10 19.01 9.17 -0.81
C TRP A 10 17.68 8.46 -0.62
N LEU A 11 17.43 7.39 -1.39
CA LEU A 11 16.24 6.55 -1.20
C LEU A 11 16.22 5.94 0.20
N PHE A 12 17.35 5.39 0.66
CA PHE A 12 17.47 4.76 1.97
C PHE A 12 17.17 5.74 3.11
N ILE A 13 17.80 6.92 3.07
CA ILE A 13 17.57 7.98 4.08
C ILE A 13 16.11 8.47 4.05
N THR A 14 15.54 8.68 2.86
CA THR A 14 14.14 9.09 2.73
C THR A 14 13.19 8.09 3.40
N VAL A 15 13.42 6.79 3.20
CA VAL A 15 12.62 5.73 3.85
C VAL A 15 12.80 5.72 5.36
N LEU A 16 14.02 5.91 5.86
CA LEU A 16 14.26 5.99 7.31
C LEU A 16 13.59 7.20 7.94
N ILE A 17 13.59 8.36 7.26
CA ILE A 17 12.89 9.56 7.73
C ILE A 17 11.37 9.32 7.74
N LEU A 18 10.79 8.78 6.65
CA LEU A 18 9.36 8.44 6.59
C LEU A 18 8.97 7.45 7.70
N LEU A 19 9.76 6.41 7.91
CA LEU A 19 9.53 5.42 8.97
C LEU A 19 9.62 6.04 10.36
N SER A 20 10.61 6.90 10.61
CA SER A 20 10.78 7.56 11.91
C SER A 20 9.61 8.50 12.21
N LEU A 21 9.21 9.32 11.24
CA LEU A 21 8.02 10.17 11.36
C LEU A 21 6.75 9.32 11.57
N GLY A 22 6.62 8.23 10.81
CA GLY A 22 5.50 7.29 10.96
C GLY A 22 5.41 6.70 12.36
N LEU A 23 6.54 6.29 12.97
CA LEU A 23 6.57 5.76 14.34
C LEU A 23 6.16 6.82 15.37
N VAL A 24 6.61 8.07 15.22
CA VAL A 24 6.18 9.17 16.08
C VAL A 24 4.67 9.41 15.94
N MET A 25 4.15 9.39 14.73
CA MET A 25 2.72 9.58 14.48
C MET A 25 1.88 8.39 14.97
N VAL A 26 2.36 7.14 14.80
CA VAL A 26 1.68 5.97 15.39
C VAL A 26 1.62 6.09 16.90
N PHE A 27 2.71 6.49 17.55
CA PHE A 27 2.69 6.69 19.00
C PHE A 27 1.65 7.74 19.42
N SER A 28 1.66 8.91 18.76
CA SER A 28 0.69 9.96 19.06
C SER A 28 -0.75 9.52 18.84
N ALA A 29 -1.04 8.94 17.67
CA ALA A 29 -2.39 8.55 17.28
C ALA A 29 -2.94 7.36 18.07
N SER A 30 -2.07 6.41 18.47
CA SER A 30 -2.49 5.19 19.14
C SER A 30 -2.56 5.29 20.66
N ALA A 31 -1.99 6.32 21.27
CA ALA A 31 -1.89 6.45 22.73
C ALA A 31 -3.26 6.35 23.45
N PRO A 32 -4.33 7.05 23.00
CA PRO A 32 -5.64 6.94 23.65
C PRO A 32 -6.30 5.58 23.47
N THR A 33 -6.21 4.99 22.27
CA THR A 33 -6.74 3.65 21.96
C THR A 33 -5.98 2.59 22.78
N SER A 34 -4.65 2.71 22.85
CA SER A 34 -3.81 1.80 23.63
C SER A 34 -4.16 1.84 25.11
N GLN A 35 -4.35 3.02 25.66
CA GLN A 35 -4.75 3.20 27.07
C GLN A 35 -6.10 2.56 27.37
N LYS A 36 -7.08 2.72 26.45
CA LYS A 36 -8.43 2.18 26.61
C LYS A 36 -8.46 0.64 26.51
N ASP A 37 -7.82 0.07 25.48
CA ASP A 37 -8.00 -1.33 25.08
C ASP A 37 -7.00 -2.27 25.78
N TYR A 38 -5.88 -1.75 26.32
CA TYR A 38 -4.79 -2.54 26.91
C TYR A 38 -4.52 -2.17 28.38
N HIS A 39 -5.58 -2.16 29.20
CA HIS A 39 -5.49 -2.01 30.67
C HIS A 39 -4.69 -0.78 31.14
N GLY A 40 -4.75 0.33 30.41
CA GLY A 40 -4.03 1.57 30.76
C GLY A 40 -2.61 1.66 30.20
N ASP A 41 -2.15 0.68 29.45
CA ASP A 41 -0.81 0.70 28.84
C ASP A 41 -0.79 1.52 27.55
N THR A 42 -0.47 2.79 27.65
CA THR A 42 -0.35 3.73 26.55
C THR A 42 0.68 3.32 25.47
N TYR A 43 1.68 2.53 25.85
CA TYR A 43 2.80 2.16 24.99
C TYR A 43 2.64 0.81 24.28
N PHE A 44 1.54 0.09 24.49
CA PHE A 44 1.38 -1.26 23.96
C PHE A 44 1.49 -1.31 22.42
N ILE A 45 0.73 -0.47 21.73
CA ILE A 45 0.69 -0.46 20.25
C ILE A 45 2.04 -0.02 19.67
N ILE A 46 2.66 1.04 20.20
CA ILE A 46 3.97 1.50 19.70
C ILE A 46 5.08 0.48 19.96
N ARG A 47 5.09 -0.21 21.10
CA ARG A 47 6.08 -1.28 21.34
C ARG A 47 5.95 -2.42 20.33
N LYS A 48 4.71 -2.78 19.98
CA LYS A 48 4.45 -3.77 18.92
C LYS A 48 4.94 -3.27 17.57
N GLN A 49 4.63 -2.02 17.21
CA GLN A 49 5.04 -1.41 15.95
C GLN A 49 6.56 -1.27 15.84
N LEU A 50 7.26 -0.91 16.91
CA LEU A 50 8.73 -0.85 16.95
C LEU A 50 9.38 -2.21 16.66
N LYS A 51 8.84 -3.30 17.21
CA LYS A 51 9.33 -4.66 16.90
C LYS A 51 9.19 -4.99 15.43
N PHE A 52 8.04 -4.63 14.80
CA PHE A 52 7.84 -4.81 13.37
C PHE A 52 8.74 -3.90 12.52
N ALA A 53 8.97 -2.66 12.96
CA ALA A 53 9.87 -1.74 12.28
C ALA A 53 11.32 -2.27 12.28
N LEU A 54 11.81 -2.74 13.44
CA LEU A 54 13.14 -3.35 13.53
C LEU A 54 13.27 -4.61 12.68
N ALA A 55 12.29 -5.51 12.75
CA ALA A 55 12.26 -6.71 11.90
C ALA A 55 12.21 -6.34 10.42
N GLY A 56 11.43 -5.32 10.06
CA GLY A 56 11.32 -4.79 8.70
C GLY A 56 12.62 -4.16 8.20
N ILE A 57 13.34 -3.39 9.03
CA ILE A 57 14.65 -2.84 8.67
C ILE A 57 15.66 -3.97 8.41
N VAL A 58 15.68 -4.99 9.26
CA VAL A 58 16.55 -6.16 9.03
C VAL A 58 16.17 -6.85 7.72
N ALA A 59 14.87 -7.09 7.48
CA ALA A 59 14.38 -7.69 6.24
C ALA A 59 14.71 -6.83 5.01
N MET A 60 14.60 -5.50 5.10
CA MET A 60 15.00 -4.55 4.06
C MET A 60 16.49 -4.69 3.72
N LEU A 61 17.35 -4.72 4.74
CA LEU A 61 18.81 -4.86 4.53
C LEU A 61 19.17 -6.24 3.96
N LEU A 62 18.50 -7.31 4.39
CA LEU A 62 18.67 -8.63 3.80
C LEU A 62 18.24 -8.64 2.33
N ALA A 63 17.07 -8.09 2.01
CA ALA A 63 16.58 -7.96 0.64
C ALA A 63 17.51 -7.07 -0.22
N ALA A 64 18.03 -5.97 0.33
CA ALA A 64 19.02 -5.10 -0.34
C ALA A 64 20.35 -5.80 -0.65
N ASN A 65 20.69 -6.85 0.08
CA ASN A 65 21.89 -7.65 -0.16
C ASN A 65 21.63 -8.92 -1.01
N TYR A 66 20.37 -9.33 -1.13
CA TYR A 66 19.98 -10.49 -1.94
C TYR A 66 19.88 -10.08 -3.42
N ASP A 67 20.64 -10.78 -4.28
CA ASP A 67 20.69 -10.46 -5.71
C ASP A 67 19.32 -10.70 -6.38
N TYR A 68 18.72 -9.64 -6.93
CA TYR A 68 17.40 -9.69 -7.58
C TYR A 68 17.36 -10.69 -8.76
N ARG A 69 18.50 -10.99 -9.38
CA ARG A 69 18.62 -11.96 -10.49
C ARG A 69 18.28 -13.38 -10.06
N LYS A 70 18.33 -13.67 -8.75
CA LYS A 70 17.96 -14.96 -8.17
C LYS A 70 16.45 -15.16 -8.07
N TYR A 71 15.65 -14.11 -8.28
CA TYR A 71 14.19 -14.25 -8.41
C TYR A 71 13.83 -14.97 -9.72
N GLY A 72 14.11 -16.27 -9.78
CA GLY A 72 13.85 -17.13 -10.94
C GLY A 72 12.39 -17.58 -11.00
N LYS A 73 12.07 -18.32 -12.09
CA LYS A 73 10.71 -18.85 -12.34
C LYS A 73 10.13 -19.60 -11.13
N LYS A 74 10.93 -20.45 -10.47
CA LYS A 74 10.46 -21.23 -9.30
C LYS A 74 10.05 -20.33 -8.14
N THR A 75 10.87 -19.34 -7.79
CA THR A 75 10.60 -18.39 -6.70
C THR A 75 9.35 -17.56 -6.98
N VAL A 76 9.23 -17.04 -8.21
CA VAL A 76 8.08 -16.22 -8.62
C VAL A 76 6.77 -17.01 -8.59
N LEU A 77 6.80 -18.25 -9.12
CA LEU A 77 5.62 -19.11 -9.10
C LEU A 77 5.27 -19.60 -7.68
N ALA A 78 6.27 -19.91 -6.86
CA ALA A 78 6.04 -20.30 -5.47
C ALA A 78 5.41 -19.14 -4.66
N LEU A 79 5.91 -17.91 -4.84
CA LEU A 79 5.38 -16.74 -4.14
C LEU A 79 3.95 -16.42 -4.60
N MET A 80 3.69 -16.49 -5.92
CA MET A 80 2.35 -16.30 -6.47
C MET A 80 1.38 -17.39 -6.01
N GLY A 81 1.78 -18.65 -6.05
CA GLY A 81 0.99 -19.78 -5.56
C GLY A 81 0.68 -19.64 -4.06
N ALA A 82 1.68 -19.32 -3.24
CA ALA A 82 1.49 -19.07 -1.82
C ALA A 82 0.51 -17.92 -1.55
N SER A 83 0.62 -16.81 -2.29
CA SER A 83 -0.30 -15.68 -2.14
C SER A 83 -1.74 -16.04 -2.49
N ILE A 84 -1.96 -16.77 -3.60
CA ILE A 84 -3.31 -17.24 -3.98
C ILE A 84 -3.87 -18.22 -2.95
N ILE A 85 -3.08 -19.18 -2.46
CA ILE A 85 -3.49 -20.11 -1.42
C ILE A 85 -3.90 -19.35 -0.14
N MET A 86 -3.13 -18.35 0.27
CA MET A 86 -3.45 -17.54 1.44
C MET A 86 -4.71 -16.70 1.24
N LEU A 87 -4.92 -16.09 0.05
CA LEU A 87 -6.16 -15.36 -0.26
C LEU A 87 -7.38 -16.30 -0.22
N VAL A 88 -7.26 -17.52 -0.74
CA VAL A 88 -8.33 -18.53 -0.62
C VAL A 88 -8.54 -18.96 0.83
N ALA A 89 -7.47 -19.14 1.60
CA ALA A 89 -7.54 -19.55 3.01
C ALA A 89 -8.28 -18.51 3.88
N VAL A 90 -8.14 -17.22 3.59
CA VAL A 90 -8.90 -16.15 4.28
C VAL A 90 -10.41 -16.31 4.11
N LEU A 91 -10.87 -16.85 2.99
CA LEU A 91 -12.29 -17.04 2.72
C LEU A 91 -12.90 -18.23 3.51
N ILE A 92 -12.05 -19.11 4.06
CA ILE A 92 -12.50 -20.29 4.80
C ILE A 92 -12.91 -19.88 6.23
N PRO A 93 -14.16 -20.14 6.65
CA PRO A 93 -14.57 -19.90 8.02
C PRO A 93 -13.72 -20.67 9.03
N GLY A 94 -13.26 -19.97 10.09
CA GLY A 94 -12.42 -20.56 11.14
C GLY A 94 -10.91 -20.43 10.91
N VAL A 95 -10.45 -20.04 9.72
CA VAL A 95 -9.04 -19.76 9.42
C VAL A 95 -8.74 -18.26 9.56
N SER A 96 -9.72 -17.44 9.27
CA SER A 96 -9.59 -15.97 9.28
C SER A 96 -10.32 -15.35 10.47
N HIS A 97 -9.76 -14.26 10.97
CA HIS A 97 -10.44 -13.36 11.90
C HIS A 97 -11.35 -12.39 11.15
N GLU A 98 -12.60 -12.29 11.63
CA GLU A 98 -13.53 -11.29 11.14
C GLU A 98 -13.38 -10.00 11.94
N VAL A 99 -13.00 -8.92 11.28
CA VAL A 99 -12.88 -7.59 11.87
C VAL A 99 -13.80 -6.65 11.10
N ASN A 100 -14.74 -6.03 11.80
CA ASN A 100 -15.70 -5.08 11.22
C ASN A 100 -16.47 -5.65 9.99
N GLY A 101 -16.91 -6.92 10.07
CA GLY A 101 -17.67 -7.57 8.99
C GLY A 101 -16.83 -7.98 7.76
N SER A 102 -15.51 -7.94 7.86
CA SER A 102 -14.60 -8.32 6.78
C SER A 102 -13.57 -9.34 7.24
N ARG A 103 -13.32 -10.36 6.40
CA ARG A 103 -12.31 -11.40 6.64
C ARG A 103 -11.11 -11.12 5.77
N ARG A 104 -10.04 -10.55 6.34
CA ARG A 104 -8.84 -10.09 5.61
C ARG A 104 -7.53 -10.52 6.25
N TRP A 105 -7.60 -11.14 7.44
CA TRP A 105 -6.45 -11.45 8.27
C TRP A 105 -6.39 -12.92 8.62
N ILE A 106 -5.20 -13.50 8.56
CA ILE A 106 -4.90 -14.85 9.06
C ILE A 106 -3.97 -14.71 10.24
N ASP A 107 -4.28 -15.40 11.35
CA ASP A 107 -3.38 -15.42 12.50
C ASP A 107 -2.26 -16.45 12.28
N ILE A 108 -1.06 -15.95 12.05
CA ILE A 108 0.15 -16.78 12.04
C ILE A 108 0.80 -16.68 13.43
N GLY A 109 0.37 -17.55 14.34
CA GLY A 109 0.72 -17.46 15.76
C GLY A 109 0.16 -16.17 16.38
N PRO A 110 0.97 -15.34 17.08
CA PRO A 110 0.49 -14.12 17.73
C PRO A 110 0.41 -12.90 16.77
N VAL A 111 0.67 -13.11 15.47
CA VAL A 111 0.81 -12.03 14.51
C VAL A 111 -0.28 -12.12 13.45
N PRO A 112 -1.19 -11.14 13.36
CA PRO A 112 -2.14 -11.07 12.26
C PRO A 112 -1.39 -10.75 10.96
N PHE A 113 -1.55 -11.60 9.97
CA PHE A 113 -0.95 -11.47 8.64
C PHE A 113 -2.04 -11.17 7.61
N GLN A 114 -1.79 -10.18 6.74
CA GLN A 114 -2.71 -9.81 5.69
C GLN A 114 -2.22 -10.35 4.32
N PRO A 115 -2.86 -11.38 3.75
CA PRO A 115 -2.40 -12.01 2.52
C PRO A 115 -2.38 -11.09 1.31
N SER A 116 -3.25 -10.09 1.24
CA SER A 116 -3.28 -9.09 0.17
C SER A 116 -1.97 -8.30 0.05
N GLU A 117 -1.25 -8.08 1.17
CA GLU A 117 0.05 -7.39 1.13
C GLU A 117 1.12 -8.24 0.41
N LEU A 118 1.16 -9.54 0.72
CA LEU A 118 2.04 -10.48 0.02
C LEU A 118 1.67 -10.61 -1.46
N ALA A 119 0.37 -10.61 -1.77
CA ALA A 119 -0.13 -10.73 -3.13
C ALA A 119 0.30 -9.55 -4.02
N LYS A 120 0.43 -8.33 -3.46
CA LYS A 120 0.95 -7.16 -4.19
C LYS A 120 2.39 -7.39 -4.66
N LEU A 121 3.28 -7.80 -3.74
CA LEU A 121 4.66 -8.12 -4.08
C LEU A 121 4.75 -9.31 -5.06
N ALA A 122 3.98 -10.36 -4.84
CA ALA A 122 3.93 -11.54 -5.71
C ALA A 122 3.50 -11.16 -7.13
N LEU A 123 2.49 -10.30 -7.28
CA LEU A 123 2.00 -9.84 -8.57
C LEU A 123 3.03 -8.96 -9.30
N ILE A 124 3.72 -8.06 -8.59
CA ILE A 124 4.81 -7.25 -9.15
C ILE A 124 5.88 -8.18 -9.75
N LEU A 125 6.37 -9.14 -8.97
CA LEU A 125 7.41 -10.06 -9.41
C LEU A 125 6.92 -10.97 -10.55
N PHE A 126 5.68 -11.45 -10.49
CA PHE A 126 5.09 -12.30 -11.52
C PHE A 126 4.97 -11.57 -12.86
N LEU A 127 4.32 -10.41 -12.87
CA LEU A 127 4.16 -9.63 -14.09
C LEU A 127 5.51 -9.24 -14.68
N SER A 128 6.42 -8.73 -13.84
CA SER A 128 7.76 -8.33 -14.27
C SER A 128 8.55 -9.48 -14.87
N PHE A 129 8.49 -10.66 -14.25
CA PHE A 129 9.21 -11.85 -14.74
C PHE A 129 8.69 -12.33 -16.10
N TYR A 130 7.39 -12.48 -16.25
CA TYR A 130 6.83 -13.00 -17.49
C TYR A 130 6.86 -11.98 -18.62
N LEU A 131 6.64 -10.69 -18.32
CA LEU A 131 6.74 -9.62 -19.32
C LEU A 131 8.18 -9.42 -19.81
N SER A 132 9.17 -9.50 -18.93
CA SER A 132 10.58 -9.35 -19.31
C SER A 132 11.11 -10.49 -20.20
N LYS A 133 10.53 -11.68 -20.12
CA LYS A 133 10.87 -12.83 -20.95
C LYS A 133 10.24 -12.82 -22.33
N ARG A 134 9.31 -11.90 -22.55
CA ARG A 134 8.56 -11.81 -23.79
C ARG A 134 9.40 -11.19 -24.90
N LYS A 135 9.45 -11.85 -26.06
CA LYS A 135 10.15 -11.36 -27.25
C LYS A 135 9.22 -10.58 -28.20
N LYS A 136 7.90 -10.77 -28.09
CA LYS A 136 6.90 -10.13 -28.98
C LYS A 136 6.25 -8.95 -28.28
N PRO A 137 5.96 -7.85 -29.00
CA PRO A 137 5.25 -6.71 -28.44
C PRO A 137 3.81 -7.08 -28.02
N LEU A 138 3.25 -6.34 -27.06
CA LEU A 138 1.88 -6.52 -26.55
C LEU A 138 0.86 -5.86 -27.50
N ASN A 139 0.65 -6.47 -28.67
CA ASN A 139 -0.17 -5.89 -29.73
C ASN A 139 -1.63 -6.31 -29.69
N SER A 140 -1.92 -7.52 -29.20
CA SER A 140 -3.25 -8.10 -29.15
C SER A 140 -3.78 -8.19 -27.73
N LEU A 141 -5.04 -7.77 -27.53
CA LEU A 141 -5.71 -7.90 -26.23
C LEU A 141 -5.89 -9.38 -25.85
N PHE A 142 -6.46 -10.18 -26.75
CA PHE A 142 -6.80 -11.59 -26.47
C PHE A 142 -5.60 -12.54 -26.58
N GLY A 143 -4.67 -12.29 -27.52
CA GLY A 143 -3.50 -13.18 -27.70
C GLY A 143 -2.36 -12.88 -26.75
N ASP A 144 -2.15 -11.59 -26.42
CA ASP A 144 -0.94 -11.16 -25.73
C ASP A 144 -1.17 -10.79 -24.28
N LEU A 145 -2.28 -10.12 -23.96
CA LEU A 145 -2.57 -9.60 -22.62
C LEU A 145 -3.42 -10.57 -21.78
N MET A 146 -4.24 -11.42 -22.41
CA MET A 146 -5.19 -12.30 -21.71
C MET A 146 -4.58 -13.15 -20.58
N PRO A 147 -3.41 -13.76 -20.72
CA PRO A 147 -2.83 -14.56 -19.61
C PRO A 147 -2.55 -13.70 -18.37
N TYR A 148 -2.12 -12.45 -18.56
CA TYR A 148 -1.88 -11.51 -17.45
C TYR A 148 -3.19 -11.01 -16.85
N LEU A 149 -4.16 -10.66 -17.70
CA LEU A 149 -5.48 -10.23 -17.27
C LEU A 149 -6.22 -11.30 -16.50
N PHE A 150 -6.05 -12.57 -16.85
CA PHE A 150 -6.61 -13.70 -16.12
C PHE A 150 -6.09 -13.75 -14.68
N ILE A 151 -4.78 -13.65 -14.48
CA ILE A 151 -4.18 -13.65 -13.12
C ILE A 151 -4.62 -12.41 -12.33
N ILE A 152 -4.61 -11.23 -12.97
CA ILE A 152 -5.06 -9.99 -12.34
C ILE A 152 -6.54 -10.12 -11.93
N GLY A 153 -7.38 -10.64 -12.84
CA GLY A 153 -8.80 -10.88 -12.59
C GLY A 153 -9.05 -11.88 -11.46
N LEU A 154 -8.29 -12.98 -11.43
CA LEU A 154 -8.38 -13.99 -10.37
C LEU A 154 -8.08 -13.38 -8.99
N ILE A 155 -6.96 -12.66 -8.86
CA ILE A 155 -6.59 -12.03 -7.59
C ILE A 155 -7.61 -10.95 -7.21
N SER A 156 -8.04 -10.13 -8.18
CA SER A 156 -9.06 -9.10 -7.95
C SER A 156 -10.39 -9.70 -7.49
N LEU A 157 -10.79 -10.82 -8.06
CA LEU A 157 -12.01 -11.54 -7.66
C LEU A 157 -11.90 -12.06 -6.22
N LEU A 158 -10.76 -12.68 -5.84
CA LEU A 158 -10.54 -13.14 -4.46
C LEU A 158 -10.60 -11.98 -3.48
N LEU A 159 -9.96 -10.84 -3.78
CA LEU A 159 -10.01 -9.64 -2.94
C LEU A 159 -11.41 -9.02 -2.83
N LEU A 160 -12.21 -9.08 -3.88
CA LEU A 160 -13.61 -8.64 -3.82
C LEU A 160 -14.45 -9.58 -2.94
N MET A 161 -14.20 -10.89 -2.97
CA MET A 161 -14.84 -11.86 -2.06
C MET A 161 -14.47 -11.62 -0.58
N GLU A 162 -13.27 -11.07 -0.30
CA GLU A 162 -12.84 -10.60 1.02
C GLU A 162 -13.47 -9.25 1.42
N THR A 163 -14.33 -8.65 0.59
CA THR A 163 -14.86 -7.29 0.73
C THR A 163 -13.75 -6.21 0.80
N HIS A 164 -12.62 -6.46 0.11
CA HIS A 164 -11.43 -5.61 0.16
C HIS A 164 -11.26 -4.77 -1.11
N LEU A 165 -12.23 -3.87 -1.37
CA LEU A 165 -12.27 -3.04 -2.58
C LEU A 165 -10.98 -2.20 -2.79
N SER A 166 -10.43 -1.65 -1.71
CA SER A 166 -9.22 -0.83 -1.77
C SER A 166 -8.02 -1.58 -2.33
N ALA A 167 -7.77 -2.79 -1.80
CA ALA A 167 -6.68 -3.62 -2.30
C ALA A 167 -6.92 -4.02 -3.76
N THR A 168 -8.16 -4.28 -4.15
CA THR A 168 -8.53 -4.58 -5.53
C THR A 168 -8.19 -3.42 -6.46
N ILE A 169 -8.56 -2.17 -6.09
CA ILE A 169 -8.25 -0.98 -6.89
C ILE A 169 -6.73 -0.78 -7.01
N ILE A 170 -5.99 -0.92 -5.91
CA ILE A 170 -4.53 -0.80 -5.91
C ILE A 170 -3.90 -1.86 -6.81
N MET A 171 -4.35 -3.13 -6.72
CA MET A 171 -3.84 -4.24 -7.53
C MET A 171 -4.08 -4.02 -9.02
N ILE A 172 -5.28 -3.59 -9.39
CA ILE A 172 -5.61 -3.27 -10.79
C ILE A 172 -4.76 -2.11 -11.28
N SER A 173 -4.69 -1.00 -10.52
CA SER A 173 -3.91 0.19 -10.89
C SER A 173 -2.43 -0.15 -11.08
N LEU A 174 -1.85 -0.89 -10.13
CA LEU A 174 -0.46 -1.37 -10.19
C LEU A 174 -0.21 -2.23 -11.44
N SER A 175 -1.12 -3.16 -11.70
CA SER A 175 -1.01 -4.06 -12.87
C SER A 175 -1.07 -3.29 -14.18
N LEU A 176 -1.98 -2.33 -14.29
CA LEU A 176 -2.10 -1.49 -15.47
C LEU A 176 -0.84 -0.66 -15.70
N ILE A 177 -0.23 -0.10 -14.65
CA ILE A 177 1.03 0.65 -14.76
C ILE A 177 2.15 -0.27 -15.25
N ILE A 178 2.31 -1.47 -14.68
CA ILE A 178 3.35 -2.43 -15.10
C ILE A 178 3.14 -2.84 -16.57
N LEU A 179 1.90 -3.16 -16.97
CA LEU A 179 1.56 -3.52 -18.35
C LEU A 179 1.82 -2.36 -19.32
N PHE A 180 1.51 -1.13 -18.93
CA PHE A 180 1.77 0.07 -19.74
C PHE A 180 3.27 0.27 -19.97
N VAL A 181 4.07 0.22 -18.91
CA VAL A 181 5.53 0.36 -18.99
C VAL A 181 6.16 -0.82 -19.77
N ALA A 182 5.56 -2.01 -19.72
CA ALA A 182 5.96 -3.14 -20.54
C ALA A 182 5.59 -3.02 -22.02
N GLY A 183 4.93 -1.93 -22.43
CA GLY A 183 4.60 -1.61 -23.82
C GLY A 183 3.21 -2.02 -24.30
N ALA A 184 2.26 -2.23 -23.37
CA ALA A 184 0.86 -2.42 -23.75
C ALA A 184 0.27 -1.13 -24.32
N LYS A 185 -0.49 -1.24 -25.41
CA LYS A 185 -1.08 -0.06 -26.10
C LYS A 185 -2.22 0.53 -25.28
N ILE A 186 -2.29 1.84 -25.19
CA ILE A 186 -3.32 2.57 -24.42
C ILE A 186 -4.75 2.20 -24.84
N ARG A 187 -4.97 1.85 -26.11
CA ARG A 187 -6.27 1.37 -26.62
C ARG A 187 -6.80 0.13 -25.86
N HIS A 188 -5.89 -0.75 -25.37
CA HIS A 188 -6.30 -1.93 -24.62
C HIS A 188 -6.86 -1.54 -23.26
N PHE A 189 -6.29 -0.52 -22.61
CA PHE A 189 -6.78 0.00 -21.33
C PHE A 189 -8.13 0.68 -21.49
N LEU A 190 -8.32 1.45 -22.58
CA LEU A 190 -9.62 2.05 -22.89
C LEU A 190 -10.70 0.99 -23.13
N LEU A 191 -10.37 -0.09 -23.86
CA LEU A 191 -11.29 -1.21 -24.07
C LEU A 191 -11.63 -1.96 -22.78
N LEU A 192 -10.67 -2.06 -21.86
CA LEU A 192 -10.88 -2.71 -20.55
C LEU A 192 -11.60 -1.80 -19.55
N ALA A 193 -11.52 -0.50 -19.72
CA ALA A 193 -12.18 0.45 -18.80
C ALA A 193 -13.69 0.23 -18.73
N ALA A 194 -14.37 0.03 -19.87
CA ALA A 194 -15.81 -0.16 -19.90
C ALA A 194 -16.29 -1.39 -19.08
N PRO A 195 -15.76 -2.62 -19.28
CA PRO A 195 -16.17 -3.77 -18.47
C PRO A 195 -15.75 -3.63 -16.99
N VAL A 196 -14.60 -3.02 -16.69
CA VAL A 196 -14.17 -2.77 -15.30
C VAL A 196 -15.13 -1.80 -14.63
N CYS A 197 -15.48 -0.69 -15.28
CA CYS A 197 -16.48 0.25 -14.76
C CYS A 197 -17.85 -0.43 -14.58
N ALA A 198 -18.29 -1.26 -15.51
CA ALA A 198 -19.55 -1.98 -15.39
C ALA A 198 -19.57 -2.92 -14.17
N VAL A 199 -18.47 -3.66 -13.93
CA VAL A 199 -18.33 -4.52 -12.75
C VAL A 199 -18.32 -3.69 -11.46
N LEU A 200 -17.59 -2.56 -11.43
CA LEU A 200 -17.59 -1.67 -10.27
C LEU A 200 -18.97 -1.11 -9.97
N VAL A 201 -19.68 -0.63 -10.99
CA VAL A 201 -21.07 -0.13 -10.84
C VAL A 201 -21.98 -1.24 -10.33
N ALA A 202 -21.87 -2.47 -10.86
CA ALA A 202 -22.65 -3.60 -10.39
C ALA A 202 -22.34 -3.91 -8.91
N VAL A 203 -21.07 -4.04 -8.52
CA VAL A 203 -20.67 -4.29 -7.12
C VAL A 203 -21.22 -3.21 -6.19
N ILE A 204 -21.13 -1.94 -6.59
CA ILE A 204 -21.67 -0.82 -5.83
C ILE A 204 -23.20 -0.92 -5.68
N SER A 205 -23.91 -1.23 -6.76
CA SER A 205 -25.38 -1.25 -6.78
C SER A 205 -25.99 -2.43 -6.05
N PHE A 206 -25.29 -3.57 -5.98
CA PHE A 206 -25.80 -4.80 -5.37
C PHE A 206 -25.27 -5.06 -3.95
N THR A 207 -24.47 -4.14 -3.36
CA THR A 207 -23.90 -4.32 -2.03
C THR A 207 -24.24 -3.12 -1.14
N ASP A 208 -25.09 -3.31 -0.13
CA ASP A 208 -25.49 -2.27 0.83
C ASP A 208 -24.30 -1.57 1.48
N TYR A 209 -23.26 -2.34 1.77
CA TYR A 209 -21.99 -1.84 2.31
C TYR A 209 -21.34 -0.79 1.41
N MET A 210 -21.30 -1.00 0.08
CA MET A 210 -20.70 -0.05 -0.88
C MET A 210 -21.60 1.16 -1.11
N THR A 211 -22.92 0.93 -1.20
CA THR A 211 -23.91 2.02 -1.34
C THR A 211 -23.83 2.98 -0.17
N SER A 212 -23.74 2.46 1.07
CA SER A 212 -23.59 3.29 2.27
C SER A 212 -22.32 4.14 2.24
N ARG A 213 -21.19 3.58 1.77
CA ARG A 213 -19.93 4.33 1.63
C ARG A 213 -20.01 5.44 0.58
N ILE A 214 -20.68 5.20 -0.54
CA ILE A 214 -20.87 6.23 -1.57
C ILE A 214 -21.80 7.34 -1.06
N ASN A 215 -22.88 6.99 -0.38
CA ASN A 215 -23.77 7.98 0.22
C ASN A 215 -23.03 8.85 1.24
N SER A 216 -22.21 8.23 2.09
CA SER A 216 -21.36 8.94 3.05
C SER A 216 -20.27 9.80 2.40
N TYR A 217 -19.78 9.41 1.20
CA TYR A 217 -18.87 10.23 0.42
C TYR A 217 -19.54 11.47 -0.16
N LEU A 218 -20.73 11.31 -0.74
CA LEU A 218 -21.46 12.41 -1.37
C LEU A 218 -22.01 13.41 -0.34
N ASN A 219 -22.46 12.92 0.81
CA ASN A 219 -22.94 13.76 1.90
C ASN A 219 -22.53 13.19 3.28
N PRO A 220 -21.29 13.41 3.71
CA PRO A 220 -20.78 12.83 4.95
C PRO A 220 -21.51 13.34 6.21
N TRP A 221 -22.10 14.53 6.16
CA TRP A 221 -22.85 15.11 7.28
C TRP A 221 -24.24 14.47 7.47
N SER A 222 -24.77 13.75 6.50
CA SER A 222 -26.07 13.07 6.62
C SER A 222 -26.01 11.79 7.48
N ASP A 223 -24.81 11.20 7.64
CA ASP A 223 -24.60 9.96 8.40
C ASP A 223 -23.51 10.14 9.47
N LEU A 224 -23.83 10.91 10.50
CA LEU A 224 -22.91 11.17 11.63
C LEU A 224 -22.83 10.03 12.65
N LYS A 225 -23.46 8.87 12.41
CA LYS A 225 -23.41 7.68 13.27
C LYS A 225 -22.76 6.47 12.59
N GLY A 226 -22.51 6.55 11.27
CA GLY A 226 -21.94 5.49 10.46
C GLY A 226 -20.65 5.90 9.75
N TYR A 227 -20.54 5.57 8.49
CA TYR A 227 -19.33 5.83 7.69
C TYR A 227 -19.00 7.31 7.50
N GLY A 228 -20.01 8.21 7.54
CA GLY A 228 -19.80 9.65 7.46
C GLY A 228 -19.05 10.22 8.66
N TRP A 229 -19.19 9.62 9.84
CA TRP A 229 -18.53 10.09 11.06
C TRP A 229 -17.01 10.18 10.91
N GLN A 230 -16.36 9.10 10.46
CA GLN A 230 -14.91 9.07 10.29
C GLN A 230 -14.43 10.15 9.31
N THR A 231 -15.15 10.33 8.21
CA THR A 231 -14.85 11.34 7.19
C THR A 231 -14.97 12.76 7.74
N VAL A 232 -16.06 13.07 8.43
CA VAL A 232 -16.29 14.41 9.03
C VAL A 232 -15.21 14.72 10.06
N GLN A 233 -14.90 13.78 10.96
CA GLN A 233 -13.86 13.99 11.96
C GLN A 233 -12.46 14.14 11.33
N SER A 234 -12.19 13.42 10.23
CA SER A 234 -10.96 13.58 9.44
C SER A 234 -10.85 15.00 8.86
N LEU A 235 -11.93 15.52 8.28
CA LEU A 235 -11.97 16.90 7.75
C LEU A 235 -11.81 17.95 8.86
N TYR A 236 -12.39 17.72 10.03
CA TYR A 236 -12.18 18.59 11.19
C TYR A 236 -10.73 18.55 11.68
N ALA A 237 -10.09 17.38 11.72
CA ALA A 237 -8.68 17.24 12.06
C ALA A 237 -7.81 18.09 11.12
N ILE A 238 -7.95 17.88 9.80
CA ILE A 238 -7.20 18.61 8.79
C ILE A 238 -7.44 20.13 8.91
N GLY A 239 -8.71 20.56 9.01
CA GLY A 239 -9.07 21.96 9.08
C GLY A 239 -8.57 22.65 10.36
N SER A 240 -8.53 21.93 11.49
CA SER A 240 -8.10 22.48 12.77
C SER A 240 -6.58 22.61 12.93
N GLY A 241 -5.78 21.91 12.08
CA GLY A 241 -4.33 21.97 12.15
C GLY A 241 -3.73 23.31 11.72
N GLY A 242 -4.41 24.07 10.86
CA GLY A 242 -3.88 25.36 10.38
C GLY A 242 -2.52 25.22 9.70
N VAL A 243 -1.72 26.30 9.74
CA VAL A 243 -0.40 26.32 9.08
C VAL A 243 0.65 25.56 9.86
N PHE A 244 0.73 25.75 11.17
CA PHE A 244 1.80 25.22 12.03
C PHE A 244 1.40 23.96 12.81
N GLY A 245 0.13 23.55 12.77
CA GLY A 245 -0.38 22.46 13.59
C GLY A 245 -0.69 22.89 15.03
N ARG A 246 -1.33 22.00 15.76
CA ARG A 246 -1.62 22.16 17.20
C ARG A 246 -0.43 21.78 18.08
N GLY A 247 0.60 21.15 17.50
CA GLY A 247 1.75 20.59 18.19
C GLY A 247 1.65 19.06 18.29
N LEU A 248 2.80 18.40 18.28
CA LEU A 248 2.91 16.94 18.40
C LEU A 248 2.25 16.48 19.71
N GLY A 249 1.43 15.45 19.62
CA GLY A 249 0.69 14.92 20.77
C GLY A 249 -0.56 15.72 21.16
N GLN A 250 -0.91 16.82 20.48
CA GLN A 250 -2.01 17.73 20.85
C GLN A 250 -3.25 17.58 19.95
N SER A 251 -3.34 16.56 19.13
CA SER A 251 -4.55 16.28 18.37
C SER A 251 -5.73 16.03 19.32
N MET A 252 -6.87 16.63 19.02
CA MET A 252 -8.13 16.36 19.71
C MET A 252 -8.85 15.17 19.11
N GLN A 253 -8.74 15.00 17.78
CA GLN A 253 -9.48 13.97 17.05
C GLN A 253 -9.00 12.55 17.33
N LYS A 254 -7.76 12.36 17.81
CA LYS A 254 -7.24 11.06 18.25
C LYS A 254 -7.91 10.50 19.51
N PHE A 255 -8.54 11.33 20.33
CA PHE A 255 -9.24 10.90 21.53
C PHE A 255 -10.58 10.21 21.20
N LEU A 256 -10.51 9.15 20.37
CA LEU A 256 -11.62 8.28 19.98
C LEU A 256 -12.71 8.95 19.13
N TYR A 257 -12.50 10.18 18.65
CA TYR A 257 -13.39 10.78 17.65
C TYR A 257 -13.21 10.12 16.30
N ILE A 258 -11.97 9.80 15.91
CA ILE A 258 -11.67 8.98 14.74
C ILE A 258 -11.38 7.55 15.23
N PRO A 259 -12.26 6.57 14.96
CA PRO A 259 -11.99 5.17 15.26
C PRO A 259 -10.72 4.71 14.54
N GLU A 260 -9.83 4.00 15.26
CA GLU A 260 -8.62 3.44 14.67
C GLU A 260 -7.75 4.45 13.91
N ALA A 261 -7.64 5.69 14.43
CA ALA A 261 -6.93 6.80 13.81
C ALA A 261 -5.48 6.45 13.42
N GLN A 262 -4.82 5.53 14.16
CA GLN A 262 -3.47 5.04 13.91
C GLN A 262 -3.34 4.15 12.66
N ASN A 263 -4.43 3.68 12.08
CA ASN A 263 -4.45 2.82 10.91
C ASN A 263 -4.66 3.66 9.63
N ASP A 264 -5.91 3.86 9.21
CA ASP A 264 -6.23 4.40 7.89
C ASP A 264 -6.29 5.93 7.84
N TYR A 265 -6.51 6.59 9.00
CA TYR A 265 -6.68 8.03 9.11
C TYR A 265 -5.50 8.74 9.79
N ILE A 266 -4.34 8.09 9.87
CA ILE A 266 -3.15 8.66 10.53
C ILE A 266 -2.70 9.97 9.87
N PHE A 267 -2.94 10.16 8.57
CA PHE A 267 -2.63 11.38 7.85
C PHE A 267 -3.48 12.58 8.34
N ALA A 268 -4.73 12.36 8.79
CA ALA A 268 -5.55 13.41 9.39
C ALA A 268 -4.97 13.89 10.73
N ILE A 269 -4.50 12.94 11.56
CA ILE A 269 -3.84 13.27 12.84
C ILE A 269 -2.54 14.02 12.59
N LEU A 270 -1.76 13.60 11.58
CA LEU A 270 -0.54 14.28 11.16
C LEU A 270 -0.87 15.73 10.75
N ALA A 271 -1.91 15.94 9.95
CA ALA A 271 -2.33 17.26 9.50
C ALA A 271 -2.79 18.13 10.69
N GLU A 272 -3.49 17.57 11.69
CA GLU A 272 -3.90 18.29 12.90
C GLU A 272 -2.70 18.68 13.76
N GLU A 273 -1.73 17.76 13.97
CA GLU A 273 -0.60 17.97 14.88
C GLU A 273 0.51 18.81 14.27
N MET A 274 0.86 18.56 12.99
CA MET A 274 1.98 19.22 12.30
C MET A 274 1.55 20.33 11.34
N GLY A 275 0.25 20.49 11.09
CA GLY A 275 -0.29 21.48 10.22
C GLY A 275 0.09 21.33 8.75
N TYR A 276 -0.17 22.38 7.97
CA TYR A 276 0.11 22.42 6.55
C TYR A 276 1.60 22.23 6.22
N ILE A 277 2.50 22.77 7.05
CA ILE A 277 3.96 22.62 6.89
C ILE A 277 4.36 21.15 7.02
N GLY A 278 3.85 20.44 8.03
CA GLY A 278 4.11 19.01 8.23
C GLY A 278 3.58 18.15 7.08
N VAL A 279 2.37 18.47 6.61
CA VAL A 279 1.77 17.79 5.44
C VAL A 279 2.66 17.97 4.22
N ILE A 280 3.09 19.19 3.89
CA ILE A 280 3.99 19.45 2.75
C ILE A 280 5.31 18.68 2.91
N ALA A 281 5.91 18.69 4.09
CA ALA A 281 7.17 17.97 4.33
C ALA A 281 7.02 16.47 4.05
N VAL A 282 5.95 15.83 4.50
CA VAL A 282 5.68 14.42 4.23
C VAL A 282 5.40 14.17 2.76
N LEU A 283 4.63 15.02 2.08
CA LEU A 283 4.39 14.92 0.63
C LEU A 283 5.69 15.04 -0.17
N LEU A 284 6.58 15.96 0.22
CA LEU A 284 7.91 16.11 -0.41
C LEU A 284 8.75 14.85 -0.23
N LEU A 285 8.73 14.22 0.95
CA LEU A 285 9.44 12.96 1.17
C LEU A 285 8.90 11.83 0.28
N PHE A 286 7.57 11.69 0.13
CA PHE A 286 7.00 10.74 -0.82
C PHE A 286 7.36 11.08 -2.27
N MET A 287 7.37 12.35 -2.66
CA MET A 287 7.82 12.77 -4.00
C MET A 287 9.29 12.43 -4.24
N ILE A 288 10.18 12.62 -3.26
CA ILE A 288 11.59 12.23 -3.35
C ILE A 288 11.70 10.71 -3.51
N PHE A 289 10.94 9.92 -2.73
CA PHE A 289 10.89 8.47 -2.87
C PHE A 289 10.49 8.05 -4.29
N ILE A 290 9.39 8.60 -4.80
CA ILE A 290 8.87 8.29 -6.14
C ILE A 290 9.89 8.68 -7.22
N TRP A 291 10.45 9.87 -7.12
CA TRP A 291 11.46 10.35 -8.05
C TRP A 291 12.70 9.45 -8.09
N ARG A 292 13.22 9.05 -6.91
CA ARG A 292 14.36 8.12 -6.83
C ARG A 292 13.99 6.75 -7.39
N GLY A 293 12.79 6.24 -7.08
CA GLY A 293 12.29 4.98 -7.60
C GLY A 293 12.15 4.97 -9.13
N ILE A 294 11.61 6.02 -9.72
CA ILE A 294 11.55 6.20 -11.19
C ILE A 294 12.98 6.24 -11.77
N LYS A 295 13.89 6.99 -11.15
CA LYS A 295 15.30 7.06 -11.60
C LYS A 295 15.95 5.68 -11.60
N ILE A 296 15.70 4.85 -10.58
CA ILE A 296 16.18 3.46 -10.52
C ILE A 296 15.55 2.62 -11.65
N ALA A 297 14.24 2.74 -11.86
CA ALA A 297 13.52 1.97 -12.88
C ALA A 297 14.00 2.27 -14.30
N VAL A 298 14.19 3.55 -14.63
CA VAL A 298 14.64 3.98 -15.97
C VAL A 298 16.09 3.56 -16.26
N HIS A 299 16.95 3.55 -15.24
CA HIS A 299 18.36 3.20 -15.40
C HIS A 299 18.68 1.75 -14.97
N ALA A 300 17.66 0.94 -14.79
CA ALA A 300 17.81 -0.48 -14.45
C ALA A 300 18.55 -1.24 -15.57
N PRO A 301 19.37 -2.25 -15.23
CA PRO A 301 20.23 -2.92 -16.23
C PRO A 301 19.48 -3.85 -17.18
N ASP A 302 18.29 -4.27 -16.83
CA ASP A 302 17.47 -5.20 -17.62
C ASP A 302 15.96 -4.92 -17.41
N THR A 303 15.14 -5.45 -18.33
CA THR A 303 13.69 -5.24 -18.32
C THR A 303 13.01 -5.77 -17.06
N PHE A 304 13.50 -6.90 -16.50
CA PHE A 304 12.93 -7.46 -15.28
C PHE A 304 13.07 -6.49 -14.11
N SER A 305 14.31 -6.03 -13.87
CA SER A 305 14.59 -5.09 -12.78
C SER A 305 13.91 -3.73 -12.98
N SER A 306 13.80 -3.25 -14.23
CA SER A 306 13.06 -2.04 -14.56
C SER A 306 11.57 -2.16 -14.20
N LEU A 307 10.92 -3.25 -14.57
CA LEU A 307 9.49 -3.49 -14.26
C LEU A 307 9.26 -3.71 -12.76
N VAL A 308 10.17 -4.43 -12.06
CA VAL A 308 10.08 -4.60 -10.60
C VAL A 308 10.21 -3.25 -9.90
N ALA A 309 11.21 -2.43 -10.27
CA ALA A 309 11.40 -1.11 -9.69
C ALA A 309 10.20 -0.19 -9.97
N THR A 310 9.65 -0.22 -11.19
CA THR A 310 8.40 0.47 -11.54
C THR A 310 7.25 0.00 -10.65
N GLY A 311 7.06 -1.31 -10.51
CA GLY A 311 5.98 -1.90 -9.71
C GLY A 311 6.03 -1.47 -8.25
N ILE A 312 7.18 -1.59 -7.59
CA ILE A 312 7.37 -1.20 -6.19
C ILE A 312 7.15 0.32 -6.00
N THR A 313 7.73 1.13 -6.88
CA THR A 313 7.56 2.59 -6.82
C THR A 313 6.11 3.00 -7.02
N SER A 314 5.43 2.39 -7.99
CA SER A 314 4.02 2.65 -8.27
C SER A 314 3.10 2.18 -7.15
N LEU A 315 3.41 1.05 -6.50
CA LEU A 315 2.64 0.57 -5.35
C LEU A 315 2.63 1.60 -4.23
N ILE A 316 3.80 2.07 -3.81
CA ILE A 316 3.92 3.05 -2.73
C ILE A 316 3.28 4.38 -3.14
N ALA A 317 3.48 4.82 -4.40
CA ALA A 317 2.88 6.04 -4.91
C ALA A 317 1.33 5.98 -4.93
N VAL A 318 0.77 4.94 -5.54
CA VAL A 318 -0.70 4.76 -5.65
C VAL A 318 -1.31 4.62 -4.27
N GLN A 319 -0.70 3.82 -3.39
CA GLN A 319 -1.25 3.59 -2.05
C GLN A 319 -1.20 4.84 -1.19
N SER A 320 -0.12 5.64 -1.25
CA SER A 320 -0.03 6.92 -0.53
C SER A 320 -1.04 7.93 -1.05
N LEU A 321 -1.14 8.10 -2.37
CA LEU A 321 -2.11 9.01 -2.98
C LEU A 321 -3.55 8.60 -2.65
N PHE A 322 -3.83 7.29 -2.67
CA PHE A 322 -5.16 6.79 -2.38
C PHE A 322 -5.56 6.99 -0.91
N ASN A 323 -4.64 6.77 0.05
CA ASN A 323 -4.88 7.06 1.46
C ASN A 323 -5.16 8.56 1.67
N ILE A 324 -4.33 9.44 1.10
CA ILE A 324 -4.52 10.90 1.19
C ILE A 324 -5.86 11.31 0.59
N ALA A 325 -6.23 10.76 -0.57
CA ALA A 325 -7.51 11.04 -1.22
C ALA A 325 -8.71 10.58 -0.38
N VAL A 326 -8.62 9.45 0.32
CA VAL A 326 -9.63 8.97 1.26
C VAL A 326 -9.77 9.93 2.44
N VAL A 327 -8.66 10.26 3.07
CA VAL A 327 -8.62 11.11 4.29
C VAL A 327 -9.12 12.52 4.01
N THR A 328 -8.88 13.05 2.80
CA THR A 328 -9.38 14.35 2.34
C THR A 328 -10.79 14.31 1.74
N ASN A 329 -11.48 13.17 1.82
CA ASN A 329 -12.78 12.96 1.18
C ASN A 329 -12.79 13.27 -0.33
N SER A 330 -11.68 13.04 -1.03
CA SER A 330 -11.60 13.18 -2.49
C SER A 330 -12.08 11.91 -3.22
N VAL A 331 -12.13 10.79 -2.51
CA VAL A 331 -12.68 9.50 -2.96
C VAL A 331 -13.48 8.85 -1.81
N PRO A 332 -14.38 7.90 -2.11
CA PRO A 332 -15.17 7.24 -1.07
C PRO A 332 -14.29 6.61 0.02
N PRO A 333 -14.74 6.62 1.30
CA PRO A 333 -13.97 6.11 2.42
C PRO A 333 -13.67 4.62 2.25
N THR A 334 -12.39 4.28 2.34
CA THR A 334 -11.89 2.91 2.22
C THR A 334 -10.73 2.72 3.20
N GLY A 335 -10.53 1.48 3.65
CA GLY A 335 -9.44 1.14 4.58
C GLY A 335 -8.13 0.92 3.83
N VAL A 336 -7.37 1.96 3.58
CA VAL A 336 -6.03 1.89 2.96
C VAL A 336 -5.01 2.47 3.92
N SER A 337 -4.02 1.67 4.28
CA SER A 337 -2.91 2.13 5.11
C SER A 337 -1.98 3.07 4.35
N LEU A 338 -1.47 4.11 5.01
CA LEU A 338 -0.40 4.97 4.49
C LEU A 338 0.94 4.25 4.66
N PRO A 339 1.70 3.95 3.57
CA PRO A 339 2.99 3.28 3.67
C PRO A 339 3.93 3.96 4.66
N PHE A 340 4.61 3.17 5.50
CA PHE A 340 5.53 3.58 6.57
C PHE A 340 4.90 4.28 7.78
N PHE A 341 3.69 4.82 7.67
CA PHE A 341 3.03 5.59 8.73
C PHE A 341 2.00 4.77 9.51
N SER A 342 1.15 4.01 8.81
CA SER A 342 0.05 3.30 9.47
C SER A 342 0.53 2.18 10.39
N SER A 343 -0.24 1.94 11.45
CA SER A 343 -0.03 0.80 12.34
C SER A 343 -0.44 -0.50 11.65
N GLY A 344 0.49 -1.09 10.88
CA GLY A 344 0.23 -2.30 10.09
C GLY A 344 1.41 -3.25 10.15
N GLY A 345 1.56 -3.99 11.26
CA GLY A 345 2.71 -4.83 11.56
C GLY A 345 3.34 -5.55 10.37
N THR A 346 2.63 -6.53 9.77
CA THR A 346 3.15 -7.31 8.64
C THR A 346 3.22 -6.52 7.34
N ALA A 347 2.31 -5.57 7.11
CA ALA A 347 2.35 -4.68 5.97
C ALA A 347 3.62 -3.82 5.96
N LEU A 348 4.03 -3.28 7.12
CA LEU A 348 5.26 -2.51 7.26
C LEU A 348 6.50 -3.34 6.88
N ILE A 349 6.57 -4.60 7.32
CA ILE A 349 7.69 -5.49 6.97
C ILE A 349 7.73 -5.68 5.44
N LEU A 350 6.59 -5.92 4.80
CA LEU A 350 6.54 -6.12 3.35
C LEU A 350 6.92 -4.87 2.58
N PHE A 351 6.46 -3.67 2.97
CA PHE A 351 6.93 -2.41 2.37
C PHE A 351 8.44 -2.25 2.49
N LEU A 352 9.01 -2.57 3.65
CA LEU A 352 10.46 -2.48 3.84
C LEU A 352 11.22 -3.54 3.02
N VAL A 353 10.68 -4.75 2.84
CA VAL A 353 11.23 -5.77 1.91
C VAL A 353 11.21 -5.26 0.46
N GLU A 354 10.10 -4.68 0.03
CA GLU A 354 9.95 -4.07 -1.31
C GLU A 354 10.98 -2.96 -1.53
N VAL A 355 11.16 -2.07 -0.55
CA VAL A 355 12.22 -1.06 -0.57
C VAL A 355 13.60 -1.72 -0.64
N GLY A 356 13.84 -2.80 0.11
CA GLY A 356 15.08 -3.58 0.05
C GLY A 356 15.38 -4.11 -1.35
N ILE A 357 14.37 -4.64 -2.04
CA ILE A 357 14.50 -5.08 -3.44
C ILE A 357 14.83 -3.89 -4.34
N LEU A 358 14.18 -2.74 -4.16
CA LEU A 358 14.45 -1.53 -4.93
C LEU A 358 15.89 -1.02 -4.69
N LEU A 359 16.36 -1.04 -3.44
CA LEU A 359 17.76 -0.73 -3.07
C LEU A 359 18.73 -1.72 -3.69
N ASN A 360 18.40 -3.02 -3.77
CA ASN A 360 19.23 -4.01 -4.47
C ASN A 360 19.35 -3.69 -5.96
N ILE A 361 18.23 -3.42 -6.64
CA ILE A 361 18.24 -3.05 -8.06
C ILE A 361 19.08 -1.79 -8.28
N SER A 362 19.01 -0.82 -7.38
CA SER A 362 19.78 0.42 -7.48
C SER A 362 21.29 0.17 -7.54
N ARG A 363 21.82 -0.88 -6.92
CA ARG A 363 23.26 -1.24 -6.95
C ARG A 363 23.78 -1.56 -8.35
N TYR A 364 22.89 -1.99 -9.22
CA TYR A 364 23.24 -2.40 -10.59
C TYR A 364 22.82 -1.36 -11.64
N SER A 365 22.10 -0.32 -11.24
CA SER A 365 21.65 0.76 -12.14
C SER A 365 22.79 1.63 -12.64
N ASN A 366 22.68 2.12 -13.88
CA ASN A 366 23.72 2.87 -14.60
C ASN A 366 23.49 4.38 -14.54
N TYR A 367 23.26 4.98 -13.35
CA TYR A 367 23.22 6.43 -13.21
C TYR A 367 24.26 6.91 -12.20
N GLU A 368 24.71 8.17 -12.37
CA GLU A 368 25.59 8.82 -11.41
C GLU A 368 24.86 9.01 -10.09
N ARG A 369 25.50 8.59 -9.01
CA ARG A 369 25.02 8.72 -7.64
C ARG A 369 25.76 9.91 -7.03
N ILE A 370 25.04 10.98 -6.85
CA ILE A 370 25.50 12.13 -6.09
C ILE A 370 25.27 11.86 -4.62
#